data_93c985c1d32cbe5001dbb2f3767450a4
#
_entry.id   93c985c1d32cbe5001dbb2f3767450a4
#
_cell.length_a   1.000
_cell.length_b   1.000
_cell.length_c   1.000
_cell.angle_alpha   90.00
_cell.angle_beta   90.00
_cell.angle_gamma   90.00
#
_symmetry.space_group_name_H-M   'P 1'
#
loop_
_entity.id
_entity.type
_entity.pdbx_description
1 polymer ?
#
loop_
_entity_poly.entity_id
_entity_poly.type
_entity_poly.pdbx_seq_one_letter_code
_entity_poly.pdbx_strand_id
1 'polypeptide(L)'
;MKKLIAVLLALSCMLIGAAAVAETLNIAYMPNYGSLWSVETAINKGYFEEEGLTINLVEFADGPTIIAAMESGSIDMGYIGQGAHKLCINGRASIFALSHISNGDALIGGKGIATVEDLKGKVVAYSSGTSSEDILKNSLDKAGMTMDDIKAMDMDASAIVTAMLSGGVDACATWSPNSLKILEEMPDATKLTDNMTFSDTTVSLASWICMPKYGEENHDLLVRFTRALFKGMDYSANEHYDEVSEWVSKQTATDYESVYNQRGDAQWLTGKEVAQGAA
;
A
#
# COMPACT_ATOMS: atom_id res chain seq x y z
N MET A 1 5.30 -22.68 61.16
CA MET A 1 4.90 -21.32 60.63
C MET A 1 5.99 -20.69 59.80
N LYS A 2 7.24 -20.57 60.27
CA LYS A 2 8.32 -19.90 59.46
C LYS A 2 8.63 -20.58 58.10
N LYS A 3 8.49 -21.91 57.98
CA LYS A 3 8.72 -22.65 56.70
C LYS A 3 7.56 -22.50 55.70
N LEU A 4 6.31 -22.31 56.19
CA LEU A 4 5.14 -22.06 55.34
C LEU A 4 5.14 -20.65 54.72
N ILE A 5 5.61 -19.65 55.49
CA ILE A 5 5.75 -18.28 55.03
C ILE A 5 6.83 -18.13 53.95
N ALA A 6 7.93 -18.88 54.07
CA ALA A 6 9.00 -18.89 53.03
C ALA A 6 8.56 -19.52 51.71
N VAL A 7 7.68 -20.52 51.73
CA VAL A 7 7.14 -21.15 50.50
C VAL A 7 6.12 -20.25 49.80
N LEU A 8 5.28 -19.52 50.59
CA LEU A 8 4.34 -18.54 50.06
C LEU A 8 5.03 -17.31 49.45
N LEU A 9 6.14 -16.84 50.00
CA LEU A 9 6.96 -15.78 49.42
C LEU A 9 7.72 -16.22 48.16
N ALA A 10 8.17 -17.46 48.11
CA ALA A 10 8.80 -18.01 46.91
C ALA A 10 7.80 -18.24 45.74
N LEU A 11 6.55 -18.63 46.02
CA LEU A 11 5.49 -18.74 45.03
C LEU A 11 5.00 -17.35 44.52
N SER A 12 5.01 -16.32 45.38
CA SER A 12 4.62 -14.97 44.93
C SER A 12 5.67 -14.28 44.03
N CYS A 13 6.94 -14.69 44.14
CA CYS A 13 8.01 -14.19 43.26
C CYS A 13 8.06 -14.88 41.87
N MET A 14 7.38 -16.01 41.69
CA MET A 14 7.29 -16.69 40.38
C MET A 14 6.13 -16.20 39.52
N LEU A 15 5.27 -15.30 40.04
CA LEU A 15 4.14 -14.70 39.31
C LEU A 15 4.40 -13.26 38.85
N ILE A 16 5.60 -12.73 39.04
CA ILE A 16 6.03 -11.58 38.27
C ILE A 16 6.46 -12.13 36.91
N GLY A 17 5.49 -12.48 36.08
CA GLY A 17 5.72 -12.59 34.65
C GLY A 17 6.35 -11.27 34.25
N ALA A 18 7.60 -11.30 33.77
CA ALA A 18 8.17 -10.15 33.09
C ALA A 18 7.12 -9.76 32.06
N ALA A 19 6.45 -8.62 32.25
CA ALA A 19 5.68 -8.03 31.18
C ALA A 19 6.71 -7.84 30.06
N ALA A 20 6.64 -8.67 29.04
CA ALA A 20 7.49 -8.52 27.87
C ALA A 20 7.22 -7.10 27.37
N VAL A 21 8.24 -6.27 27.35
CA VAL A 21 8.11 -4.93 26.80
C VAL A 21 7.70 -5.15 25.33
N ALA A 22 6.55 -4.59 24.95
CA ALA A 22 6.08 -4.73 23.59
C ALA A 22 7.14 -4.17 22.64
N GLU A 23 7.45 -4.93 21.61
CA GLU A 23 8.43 -4.55 20.59
C GLU A 23 7.79 -3.55 19.64
N THR A 24 8.40 -2.36 19.50
CA THR A 24 7.85 -1.30 18.65
C THR A 24 8.45 -1.39 17.26
N LEU A 25 7.59 -1.39 16.24
CA LEU A 25 7.95 -1.46 14.82
C LEU A 25 7.52 -0.20 14.09
N ASN A 26 8.41 0.36 13.27
CA ASN A 26 8.12 1.45 12.35
C ASN A 26 7.68 0.87 11.00
N ILE A 27 6.42 1.03 10.67
CA ILE A 27 5.79 0.45 9.47
C ILE A 27 5.43 1.56 8.49
N ALA A 28 6.03 1.50 7.28
CA ALA A 28 5.76 2.47 6.24
C ALA A 28 4.48 2.17 5.47
N TYR A 29 3.69 3.21 5.21
CA TYR A 29 2.46 3.14 4.43
C TYR A 29 2.35 4.33 3.46
N MET A 30 1.47 4.21 2.46
CA MET A 30 1.02 5.32 1.62
C MET A 30 -0.38 5.76 2.06
N PRO A 31 -0.76 7.07 1.99
CA PRO A 31 -2.04 7.55 2.50
C PRO A 31 -3.23 7.13 1.61
N ASN A 32 -3.52 5.86 1.57
CA ASN A 32 -4.64 5.27 0.83
C ASN A 32 -5.20 4.03 1.55
N TYR A 33 -6.42 3.66 1.17
CA TYR A 33 -7.09 2.47 1.71
C TYR A 33 -6.26 1.20 1.48
N GLY A 34 -5.70 1.02 0.28
CA GLY A 34 -4.96 -0.19 -0.11
C GLY A 34 -3.75 -0.51 0.76
N SER A 35 -3.04 0.51 1.27
CA SER A 35 -1.89 0.28 2.16
C SER A 35 -2.29 0.06 3.62
N LEU A 36 -3.47 0.56 4.02
CA LEU A 36 -3.87 0.64 5.42
C LEU A 36 -4.94 -0.38 5.83
N TRP A 37 -5.76 -0.87 4.90
CA TRP A 37 -6.93 -1.70 5.20
C TRP A 37 -6.66 -2.87 6.17
N SER A 38 -5.57 -3.59 5.98
CA SER A 38 -5.23 -4.77 6.79
C SER A 38 -4.46 -4.41 8.06
N VAL A 39 -3.50 -3.48 7.97
CA VAL A 39 -2.67 -3.08 9.10
C VAL A 39 -3.46 -2.26 10.12
N GLU A 40 -4.30 -1.31 9.67
CA GLU A 40 -5.20 -0.56 10.55
C GLU A 40 -6.23 -1.49 11.22
N THR A 41 -6.75 -2.46 10.48
CA THR A 41 -7.61 -3.48 11.07
C THR A 41 -6.87 -4.24 12.17
N ALA A 42 -5.65 -4.69 11.92
CA ALA A 42 -4.88 -5.45 12.91
C ALA A 42 -4.52 -4.60 14.14
N ILE A 43 -4.26 -3.31 13.97
CA ILE A 43 -4.05 -2.35 15.08
C ILE A 43 -5.34 -2.19 15.90
N ASN A 44 -6.44 -1.79 15.26
CA ASN A 44 -7.69 -1.44 15.95
C ASN A 44 -8.40 -2.65 16.56
N LYS A 45 -8.15 -3.87 16.06
CA LYS A 45 -8.64 -5.12 16.64
C LYS A 45 -7.70 -5.70 17.72
N GLY A 46 -6.54 -5.09 17.97
CA GLY A 46 -5.59 -5.55 18.99
C GLY A 46 -4.77 -6.78 18.58
N TYR A 47 -4.76 -7.16 17.29
CA TYR A 47 -4.07 -8.38 16.85
C TYR A 47 -2.54 -8.27 16.95
N PHE A 48 -1.97 -7.07 16.78
CA PHE A 48 -0.55 -6.84 17.03
C PHE A 48 -0.21 -6.90 18.51
N GLU A 49 -1.07 -6.38 19.37
CA GLU A 49 -0.90 -6.45 20.83
C GLU A 49 -0.92 -7.89 21.34
N GLU A 50 -1.77 -8.77 20.77
CA GLU A 50 -1.79 -10.21 21.05
C GLU A 50 -0.45 -10.89 20.75
N GLU A 51 0.30 -10.38 19.76
CA GLU A 51 1.62 -10.86 19.37
C GLU A 51 2.77 -10.12 20.10
N GLY A 52 2.45 -9.24 21.05
CA GLY A 52 3.44 -8.45 21.79
C GLY A 52 4.11 -7.36 20.95
N LEU A 53 3.42 -6.83 19.94
CA LEU A 53 3.92 -5.81 19.01
C LEU A 53 3.17 -4.49 19.22
N THR A 54 3.90 -3.39 19.09
CA THR A 54 3.34 -2.04 18.98
C THR A 54 3.72 -1.48 17.62
N ILE A 55 2.75 -0.98 16.86
CA ILE A 55 2.97 -0.47 15.51
C ILE A 55 3.00 1.05 15.52
N ASN A 56 4.07 1.62 14.97
CA ASN A 56 4.19 3.03 14.66
C ASN A 56 4.10 3.20 13.13
N LEU A 57 3.00 3.77 12.66
CA LEU A 57 2.78 4.00 11.23
C LEU A 57 3.49 5.27 10.77
N VAL A 58 4.25 5.18 9.67
CA VAL A 58 5.02 6.29 9.09
C VAL A 58 4.62 6.47 7.63
N GLU A 59 4.14 7.67 7.29
CA GLU A 59 3.63 7.98 5.96
C GLU A 59 4.74 8.29 4.96
N PHE A 60 4.56 7.78 3.73
CA PHE A 60 5.42 8.04 2.57
C PHE A 60 4.58 8.28 1.32
N ALA A 61 5.15 9.01 0.37
CA ALA A 61 4.47 9.32 -0.89
C ALA A 61 4.35 8.11 -1.83
N ASP A 62 5.35 7.22 -1.84
CA ASP A 62 5.46 6.11 -2.80
C ASP A 62 6.35 4.95 -2.31
N GLY A 63 6.33 3.85 -3.07
CA GLY A 63 7.12 2.64 -2.76
C GLY A 63 8.63 2.83 -2.83
N PRO A 64 9.20 3.50 -3.84
CA PRO A 64 10.64 3.80 -3.89
C PRO A 64 11.17 4.53 -2.66
N THR A 65 10.44 5.53 -2.16
CA THR A 65 10.83 6.27 -0.94
C THR A 65 10.72 5.42 0.32
N ILE A 66 9.74 4.50 0.39
CA ILE A 66 9.65 3.51 1.47
C ILE A 66 10.91 2.63 1.50
N ILE A 67 11.30 2.07 0.34
CA ILE A 67 12.48 1.21 0.26
C ILE A 67 13.76 1.99 0.66
N ALA A 68 13.90 3.25 0.22
CA ALA A 68 15.04 4.09 0.62
C ALA A 68 15.07 4.35 2.13
N ALA A 69 13.91 4.55 2.78
CA ALA A 69 13.80 4.70 4.22
C ALA A 69 14.16 3.39 4.97
N MET A 70 13.77 2.24 4.43
CA MET A 70 14.16 0.93 4.98
C MET A 70 15.68 0.70 4.86
N GLU A 71 16.29 1.06 3.74
CA GLU A 71 17.77 0.98 3.54
C GLU A 71 18.54 1.85 4.53
N SER A 72 17.97 3.00 4.95
CA SER A 72 18.55 3.85 5.99
C SER A 72 18.39 3.31 7.42
N GLY A 73 17.57 2.28 7.61
CA GLY A 73 17.24 1.69 8.90
C GLY A 73 16.22 2.49 9.74
N SER A 74 15.51 3.45 9.14
CA SER A 74 14.46 4.22 9.84
C SER A 74 13.10 3.52 9.84
N ILE A 75 12.90 2.56 8.96
CA ILE A 75 11.67 1.76 8.78
C ILE A 75 12.02 0.28 8.81
N ASP A 76 11.23 -0.49 9.54
CA ASP A 76 11.42 -1.94 9.70
C ASP A 76 10.77 -2.74 8.56
N MET A 77 9.53 -2.40 8.23
CA MET A 77 8.74 -3.03 7.17
C MET A 77 7.89 -1.98 6.46
N GLY A 78 7.44 -2.29 5.24
CA GLY A 78 6.62 -1.34 4.50
C GLY A 78 5.69 -2.02 3.49
N TYR A 79 4.74 -1.24 3.02
CA TYR A 79 3.83 -1.61 1.94
C TYR A 79 4.30 -0.99 0.63
N ILE A 80 4.24 -1.75 -0.46
CA ILE A 80 4.54 -1.24 -1.81
C ILE A 80 3.53 -1.73 -2.85
N GLY A 81 3.31 -0.90 -3.88
CA GLY A 81 2.60 -1.28 -5.09
C GLY A 81 3.50 -1.89 -6.16
N GLN A 82 2.89 -2.33 -7.25
CA GLN A 82 3.49 -3.09 -8.36
C GLN A 82 4.80 -2.47 -8.89
N GLY A 83 4.84 -1.18 -9.15
CA GLY A 83 6.01 -0.54 -9.77
C GLY A 83 7.30 -0.69 -8.96
N ALA A 84 7.20 -0.66 -7.63
CA ALA A 84 8.35 -0.80 -6.75
C ALA A 84 8.85 -2.26 -6.63
N HIS A 85 8.10 -3.27 -7.11
CA HIS A 85 8.56 -4.66 -7.13
C HIS A 85 9.83 -4.85 -7.97
N LYS A 86 10.10 -3.97 -8.94
CA LYS A 86 11.39 -3.95 -9.69
C LYS A 86 12.60 -3.83 -8.76
N LEU A 87 12.45 -3.09 -7.67
CA LEU A 87 13.51 -2.94 -6.66
C LEU A 87 13.69 -4.22 -5.84
N CYS A 88 12.60 -4.96 -5.57
CA CYS A 88 12.67 -6.28 -4.94
C CYS A 88 13.37 -7.31 -5.86
N ILE A 89 13.05 -7.31 -7.16
CA ILE A 89 13.71 -8.17 -8.17
C ILE A 89 15.22 -7.90 -8.21
N ASN A 90 15.63 -6.64 -8.00
CA ASN A 90 17.03 -6.23 -7.94
C ASN A 90 17.68 -6.49 -6.55
N GLY A 91 16.98 -7.14 -5.63
CA GLY A 91 17.51 -7.53 -4.32
C GLY A 91 17.54 -6.41 -3.27
N ARG A 92 16.92 -5.25 -3.54
CA ARG A 92 16.89 -4.12 -2.59
C ARG A 92 15.91 -4.32 -1.43
N ALA A 93 14.86 -5.12 -1.63
CA ALA A 93 13.91 -5.52 -0.59
C ALA A 93 13.42 -6.93 -0.86
N SER A 94 12.83 -7.58 0.16
CA SER A 94 12.20 -8.90 0.06
C SER A 94 10.71 -8.79 0.31
N ILE A 95 9.89 -9.39 -0.56
CA ILE A 95 8.45 -9.53 -0.35
C ILE A 95 8.22 -10.70 0.60
N PHE A 96 7.48 -10.48 1.69
CA PHE A 96 7.14 -11.55 2.62
C PHE A 96 5.65 -11.89 2.65
N ALA A 97 4.78 -10.96 2.18
CA ALA A 97 3.35 -11.22 2.04
C ALA A 97 2.75 -10.40 0.90
N LEU A 98 1.76 -10.98 0.19
CA LEU A 98 0.89 -10.20 -0.68
C LEU A 98 -0.17 -9.47 0.16
N SER A 99 -0.62 -8.31 -0.30
CA SER A 99 -1.72 -7.56 0.31
C SER A 99 -3.01 -7.75 -0.47
N HIS A 100 -3.01 -7.36 -1.73
CA HIS A 100 -4.19 -7.42 -2.60
C HIS A 100 -3.78 -7.36 -4.07
N ILE A 101 -4.74 -7.61 -4.97
CA ILE A 101 -4.62 -7.37 -6.40
C ILE A 101 -5.23 -6.01 -6.68
N SER A 102 -4.41 -5.04 -7.12
CA SER A 102 -4.83 -3.65 -7.31
C SER A 102 -5.55 -3.44 -8.65
N ASN A 103 -6.63 -2.65 -8.61
CA ASN A 103 -7.35 -2.13 -9.75
C ASN A 103 -7.41 -0.59 -9.74
N GLY A 104 -6.67 0.06 -8.83
CA GLY A 104 -6.76 1.49 -8.57
C GLY A 104 -5.91 2.38 -9.48
N ASP A 105 -5.03 1.79 -10.31
CA ASP A 105 -4.21 2.58 -11.25
C ASP A 105 -5.04 3.00 -12.47
N ALA A 106 -4.83 4.22 -12.96
CA ALA A 106 -5.49 4.74 -14.14
C ALA A 106 -4.60 5.69 -14.95
N LEU A 107 -4.76 5.66 -16.27
CA LEU A 107 -4.34 6.71 -17.19
C LEU A 107 -5.55 7.58 -17.49
N ILE A 108 -5.44 8.89 -17.23
CA ILE A 108 -6.55 9.85 -17.32
C ILE A 108 -6.16 10.95 -18.30
N GLY A 109 -6.98 11.13 -19.33
CA GLY A 109 -6.90 12.25 -20.25
C GLY A 109 -7.72 13.44 -19.75
N GLY A 110 -7.16 14.64 -19.87
CA GLY A 110 -7.90 15.86 -19.63
C GLY A 110 -8.86 16.20 -20.77
N LYS A 111 -9.41 17.42 -20.73
CA LYS A 111 -10.39 17.89 -21.72
C LYS A 111 -9.93 17.70 -23.17
N GLY A 112 -10.74 17.01 -23.96
CA GLY A 112 -10.48 16.78 -25.38
C GLY A 112 -9.52 15.64 -25.70
N ILE A 113 -9.12 14.84 -24.69
CA ILE A 113 -8.36 13.60 -24.85
C ILE A 113 -9.30 12.44 -24.53
N ALA A 114 -9.66 11.68 -25.55
CA ALA A 114 -10.64 10.59 -25.45
C ALA A 114 -10.02 9.21 -25.66
N THR A 115 -8.83 9.13 -26.26
CA THR A 115 -8.09 7.89 -26.54
C THR A 115 -6.61 8.05 -26.14
N VAL A 116 -5.90 6.92 -26.07
CA VAL A 116 -4.46 6.94 -25.78
C VAL A 116 -3.67 7.59 -26.91
N GLU A 117 -4.11 7.42 -28.16
CA GLU A 117 -3.49 8.01 -29.36
C GLU A 117 -3.56 9.56 -29.34
N ASP A 118 -4.55 10.15 -28.68
CA ASP A 118 -4.67 11.61 -28.52
C ASP A 118 -3.55 12.20 -27.64
N LEU A 119 -2.81 11.35 -26.91
CA LEU A 119 -1.68 11.75 -26.08
C LEU A 119 -0.44 12.15 -26.90
N LYS A 120 -0.42 11.89 -28.21
CA LYS A 120 0.74 12.21 -29.03
C LYS A 120 1.10 13.68 -28.96
N GLY A 121 2.34 13.97 -28.53
CA GLY A 121 2.87 15.33 -28.32
C GLY A 121 2.32 16.08 -27.10
N LYS A 122 1.45 15.44 -26.30
CA LYS A 122 0.86 16.00 -25.08
C LYS A 122 1.79 15.88 -23.87
N VAL A 123 1.57 16.74 -22.88
CA VAL A 123 2.27 16.66 -21.59
C VAL A 123 1.54 15.68 -20.69
N VAL A 124 2.22 14.59 -20.34
CA VAL A 124 1.64 13.50 -19.52
C VAL A 124 2.43 13.34 -18.24
N ALA A 125 1.78 13.60 -17.11
CA ALA A 125 2.38 13.45 -15.79
C ALA A 125 2.35 11.98 -15.34
N TYR A 126 3.40 11.55 -14.65
CA TYR A 126 3.50 10.24 -14.02
C TYR A 126 4.51 10.28 -12.87
N SER A 127 4.55 9.24 -12.04
CA SER A 127 5.53 9.09 -10.98
C SER A 127 6.43 7.90 -11.29
N SER A 128 7.73 8.17 -11.48
CA SER A 128 8.70 7.16 -11.91
C SER A 128 8.95 6.08 -10.85
N GLY A 129 9.17 4.82 -11.27
CA GLY A 129 9.37 3.69 -10.38
C GLY A 129 8.13 3.19 -9.65
N THR A 130 6.94 3.69 -9.99
CA THR A 130 5.66 3.31 -9.39
C THR A 130 4.73 2.62 -10.40
N SER A 131 3.56 2.16 -9.96
CA SER A 131 2.51 1.62 -10.85
C SER A 131 1.98 2.65 -11.85
N SER A 132 2.11 3.95 -11.54
CA SER A 132 1.82 5.06 -12.46
C SER A 132 2.65 4.98 -13.74
N GLU A 133 3.95 4.71 -13.63
CA GLU A 133 4.80 4.50 -14.79
C GLU A 133 4.40 3.24 -15.58
N ASP A 134 4.05 2.17 -14.88
CA ASP A 134 3.69 0.90 -15.51
C ASP A 134 2.37 1.03 -16.29
N ILE A 135 1.33 1.63 -15.72
CA ILE A 135 0.04 1.83 -16.42
C ILE A 135 0.20 2.75 -17.63
N LEU A 136 1.04 3.79 -17.55
CA LEU A 136 1.35 4.67 -18.69
C LEU A 136 2.04 3.90 -19.83
N LYS A 137 3.12 3.18 -19.50
CA LYS A 137 3.88 2.40 -20.50
C LYS A 137 3.02 1.33 -21.16
N ASN A 138 2.25 0.57 -20.38
CA ASN A 138 1.36 -0.46 -20.89
C ASN A 138 0.28 0.13 -21.81
N SER A 139 -0.23 1.31 -21.48
CA SER A 139 -1.24 2.00 -22.28
C SER A 139 -0.67 2.49 -23.60
N LEU A 140 0.51 3.09 -23.58
CA LEU A 140 1.21 3.52 -24.80
C LEU A 140 1.55 2.33 -25.70
N ASP A 141 2.12 1.27 -25.14
CA ASP A 141 2.47 0.06 -25.89
C ASP A 141 1.24 -0.56 -26.59
N LYS A 142 0.11 -0.67 -25.87
CA LYS A 142 -1.16 -1.15 -26.43
C LYS A 142 -1.65 -0.31 -27.62
N ALA A 143 -1.37 1.00 -27.61
CA ALA A 143 -1.70 1.94 -28.68
C ALA A 143 -0.60 2.01 -29.79
N GLY A 144 0.44 1.19 -29.69
CA GLY A 144 1.58 1.24 -30.62
C GLY A 144 2.44 2.50 -30.47
N MET A 145 2.41 3.11 -29.29
CA MET A 145 3.14 4.33 -28.92
C MET A 145 4.26 4.02 -27.93
N THR A 146 5.15 4.97 -27.73
CA THR A 146 6.23 4.92 -26.76
C THR A 146 6.28 6.18 -25.92
N MET A 147 7.13 6.22 -24.90
CA MET A 147 7.37 7.43 -24.10
C MET A 147 7.90 8.61 -24.93
N ASP A 148 8.54 8.35 -26.08
CA ASP A 148 9.06 9.38 -26.99
C ASP A 148 7.94 10.07 -27.81
N ASP A 149 6.76 9.47 -27.91
CA ASP A 149 5.60 10.06 -28.58
C ASP A 149 4.88 11.12 -27.74
N ILE A 150 5.19 11.21 -26.46
CA ILE A 150 4.58 12.14 -25.50
C ILE A 150 5.64 13.07 -24.89
N LYS A 151 5.20 14.11 -24.20
CA LYS A 151 6.06 14.93 -23.32
C LYS A 151 5.90 14.42 -21.89
N ALA A 152 6.62 13.33 -21.58
CA ALA A 152 6.55 12.71 -20.27
C ALA A 152 7.09 13.65 -19.19
N MET A 153 6.33 13.83 -18.12
CA MET A 153 6.67 14.71 -16.99
C MET A 153 6.65 13.89 -15.70
N ASP A 154 7.85 13.54 -15.22
CA ASP A 154 8.02 12.87 -13.93
C ASP A 154 7.79 13.86 -12.78
N MET A 155 6.92 13.51 -11.83
CA MET A 155 6.66 14.30 -10.64
C MET A 155 6.11 13.45 -9.50
N ASP A 156 6.14 14.00 -8.30
CA ASP A 156 5.53 13.40 -7.12
C ASP A 156 4.04 13.10 -7.34
N ALA A 157 3.60 11.94 -6.86
CA ALA A 157 2.21 11.51 -6.99
C ALA A 157 1.21 12.53 -6.41
N SER A 158 1.57 13.22 -5.32
CA SER A 158 0.75 14.29 -4.74
C SER A 158 0.65 15.53 -5.62
N ALA A 159 1.68 15.83 -6.42
CA ALA A 159 1.70 16.97 -7.33
C ALA A 159 0.87 16.71 -8.61
N ILE A 160 0.68 15.46 -9.01
CA ILE A 160 -0.07 15.07 -10.21
C ILE A 160 -1.51 15.61 -10.17
N VAL A 161 -2.19 15.50 -9.03
CA VAL A 161 -3.56 15.98 -8.87
C VAL A 161 -3.63 17.49 -9.14
N THR A 162 -2.75 18.25 -8.49
CA THR A 162 -2.71 19.71 -8.66
C THR A 162 -2.38 20.10 -10.11
N ALA A 163 -1.45 19.39 -10.75
CA ALA A 163 -1.07 19.64 -12.14
C ALA A 163 -2.24 19.38 -13.11
N MET A 164 -3.01 18.30 -12.91
CA MET A 164 -4.21 18.01 -13.70
C MET A 164 -5.30 19.05 -13.49
N LEU A 165 -5.67 19.34 -12.24
CA LEU A 165 -6.77 20.26 -11.91
C LEU A 165 -6.48 21.70 -12.36
N SER A 166 -5.22 22.12 -12.37
CA SER A 166 -4.81 23.45 -12.84
C SER A 166 -4.62 23.54 -14.37
N GLY A 167 -4.70 22.42 -15.08
CA GLY A 167 -4.38 22.35 -16.52
C GLY A 167 -2.89 22.52 -16.83
N GLY A 168 -2.02 22.26 -15.85
CA GLY A 168 -0.56 22.28 -16.02
C GLY A 168 -0.03 21.10 -16.84
N VAL A 169 -0.81 20.03 -16.96
CA VAL A 169 -0.56 18.86 -17.80
C VAL A 169 -1.82 18.48 -18.57
N ASP A 170 -1.67 17.81 -19.70
CA ASP A 170 -2.78 17.40 -20.56
C ASP A 170 -3.43 16.10 -20.10
N ALA A 171 -2.63 15.20 -19.49
CA ALA A 171 -3.04 13.89 -19.01
C ALA A 171 -2.15 13.45 -17.84
N CYS A 172 -2.57 12.43 -17.12
CA CYS A 172 -1.74 11.82 -16.09
C CYS A 172 -1.98 10.32 -15.93
N ALA A 173 -0.96 9.63 -15.45
CA ALA A 173 -1.07 8.30 -14.88
C ALA A 173 -0.91 8.40 -13.37
N THR A 174 -1.79 7.77 -12.61
CA THR A 174 -1.79 7.80 -11.14
C THR A 174 -2.62 6.65 -10.58
N TRP A 175 -2.73 6.58 -9.27
CA TRP A 175 -3.52 5.57 -8.56
C TRP A 175 -4.52 6.21 -7.59
N SER A 176 -5.42 5.41 -7.06
CA SER A 176 -6.41 5.82 -6.06
C SER A 176 -5.73 6.20 -4.71
N PRO A 177 -6.14 7.27 -4.03
CA PRO A 177 -7.34 8.10 -4.29
C PRO A 177 -7.18 9.20 -5.34
N ASN A 178 -5.97 9.48 -5.84
CA ASN A 178 -5.70 10.57 -6.78
C ASN A 178 -6.52 10.45 -8.07
N SER A 179 -6.60 9.22 -8.63
CA SER A 179 -7.38 8.95 -9.83
C SER A 179 -8.87 9.24 -9.64
N LEU A 180 -9.44 8.84 -8.50
CA LEU A 180 -10.84 9.10 -8.16
C LEU A 180 -11.10 10.61 -8.02
N LYS A 181 -10.23 11.32 -7.30
CA LYS A 181 -10.34 12.76 -7.09
C LYS A 181 -10.29 13.55 -8.40
N ILE A 182 -9.37 13.22 -9.31
CA ILE A 182 -9.28 13.86 -10.62
C ILE A 182 -10.56 13.66 -11.42
N LEU A 183 -11.09 12.43 -11.47
CA LEU A 183 -12.31 12.13 -12.21
C LEU A 183 -13.56 12.79 -11.60
N GLU A 184 -13.59 12.98 -10.28
CA GLU A 184 -14.68 13.67 -9.59
C GLU A 184 -14.63 15.19 -9.84
N GLU A 185 -13.47 15.82 -9.72
CA GLU A 185 -13.30 17.27 -9.82
C GLU A 185 -13.21 17.76 -11.28
N MET A 186 -12.93 16.89 -12.25
CA MET A 186 -12.82 17.19 -13.67
C MET A 186 -13.86 16.45 -14.51
N PRO A 187 -15.12 16.92 -14.63
CA PRO A 187 -16.17 16.25 -15.40
C PRO A 187 -15.84 16.01 -16.88
N ASP A 188 -14.91 16.81 -17.44
CA ASP A 188 -14.44 16.69 -18.83
C ASP A 188 -13.25 15.71 -18.96
N ALA A 189 -12.74 15.14 -17.85
CA ALA A 189 -11.66 14.17 -17.88
C ALA A 189 -12.19 12.76 -18.26
N THR A 190 -11.36 11.99 -18.93
CA THR A 190 -11.70 10.63 -19.39
C THR A 190 -10.67 9.63 -18.82
N LYS A 191 -11.16 8.58 -18.16
CA LYS A 191 -10.30 7.43 -17.84
C LYS A 191 -10.03 6.65 -19.12
N LEU A 192 -8.81 6.73 -19.64
CA LEU A 192 -8.39 6.11 -20.90
C LEU A 192 -8.14 4.61 -20.74
N THR A 193 -7.44 4.24 -19.66
CA THR A 193 -7.15 2.86 -19.28
C THR A 193 -7.07 2.72 -17.76
N ASP A 194 -7.18 1.48 -17.28
CA ASP A 194 -6.97 1.07 -15.91
C ASP A 194 -6.34 -0.34 -15.86
N ASN A 195 -6.14 -0.89 -14.67
CA ASN A 195 -5.57 -2.24 -14.51
C ASN A 195 -6.41 -3.31 -15.21
N MET A 196 -7.75 -3.15 -15.23
CA MET A 196 -8.65 -4.11 -15.87
C MET A 196 -8.48 -4.16 -17.39
N THR A 197 -8.03 -3.05 -18.00
CA THR A 197 -7.68 -2.98 -19.44
C THR A 197 -6.59 -3.99 -19.82
N PHE A 198 -5.79 -4.44 -18.85
CA PHE A 198 -4.63 -5.32 -19.03
C PHE A 198 -4.77 -6.65 -18.29
N SER A 199 -5.94 -6.96 -17.73
CA SER A 199 -6.16 -8.14 -16.88
C SER A 199 -5.83 -9.48 -17.53
N ASP A 200 -5.87 -9.56 -18.86
CA ASP A 200 -5.50 -10.77 -19.62
C ASP A 200 -3.98 -11.02 -19.67
N THR A 201 -3.16 -10.01 -19.41
CA THR A 201 -1.71 -10.07 -19.60
C THR A 201 -0.91 -9.67 -18.36
N THR A 202 -1.49 -8.87 -17.49
CA THR A 202 -0.80 -8.29 -16.34
C THR A 202 -1.68 -8.30 -15.10
N VAL A 203 -1.07 -8.55 -13.95
CA VAL A 203 -1.70 -8.42 -12.63
C VAL A 203 -0.93 -7.39 -11.83
N SER A 204 -1.61 -6.35 -11.33
CA SER A 204 -1.00 -5.35 -10.46
C SER A 204 -1.09 -5.83 -9.02
N LEU A 205 0.04 -6.20 -8.44
CA LEU A 205 0.13 -6.71 -7.07
C LEU A 205 0.56 -5.62 -6.10
N ALA A 206 0.04 -5.69 -4.90
CA ALA A 206 0.51 -4.93 -3.76
C ALA A 206 1.06 -5.87 -2.69
N SER A 207 2.14 -5.48 -2.02
CA SER A 207 2.89 -6.39 -1.16
C SER A 207 3.46 -5.70 0.07
N TRP A 208 3.67 -6.51 1.10
CA TRP A 208 4.43 -6.18 2.29
C TRP A 208 5.87 -6.63 2.14
N ILE A 209 6.80 -5.77 2.51
CA ILE A 209 8.24 -5.95 2.30
C ILE A 209 9.05 -5.67 3.56
N CYS A 210 10.22 -6.29 3.63
CA CYS A 210 11.28 -5.98 4.59
C CYS A 210 12.64 -5.96 3.87
N MET A 211 13.68 -5.46 4.54
CA MET A 211 15.05 -5.63 4.04
C MET A 211 15.45 -7.11 4.10
N PRO A 212 16.17 -7.66 3.10
CA PRO A 212 16.54 -9.07 3.07
C PRO A 212 17.23 -9.52 4.37
N LYS A 213 18.24 -8.77 4.81
CA LYS A 213 18.97 -9.06 6.05
C LYS A 213 18.09 -8.95 7.30
N TYR A 214 17.17 -7.97 7.33
CA TYR A 214 16.23 -7.81 8.44
C TYR A 214 15.33 -9.05 8.60
N GLY A 215 14.79 -9.56 7.49
CA GLY A 215 13.95 -10.76 7.48
C GLY A 215 14.70 -12.01 7.96
N GLU A 216 15.99 -12.17 7.60
CA GLU A 216 16.84 -13.26 8.07
C GLU A 216 17.13 -13.18 9.57
N GLU A 217 17.48 -12.00 10.07
CA GLU A 217 17.85 -11.77 11.46
C GLU A 217 16.66 -11.73 12.43
N ASN A 218 15.45 -11.37 11.94
CA ASN A 218 14.25 -11.15 12.74
C ASN A 218 13.08 -12.07 12.32
N HIS A 219 13.36 -13.30 11.92
CA HIS A 219 12.36 -14.22 11.39
C HIS A 219 11.15 -14.44 12.32
N ASP A 220 11.38 -14.61 13.63
CA ASP A 220 10.28 -14.77 14.60
C ASP A 220 9.37 -13.53 14.68
N LEU A 221 9.99 -12.35 14.66
CA LEU A 221 9.28 -11.08 14.64
C LEU A 221 8.42 -10.93 13.37
N LEU A 222 8.99 -11.29 12.21
CA LEU A 222 8.28 -11.27 10.94
C LEU A 222 7.08 -12.23 10.94
N VAL A 223 7.22 -13.42 11.54
CA VAL A 223 6.12 -14.38 11.69
C VAL A 223 5.02 -13.83 12.59
N ARG A 224 5.36 -13.21 13.73
CA ARG A 224 4.37 -12.57 14.63
C ARG A 224 3.64 -11.43 13.93
N PHE A 225 4.37 -10.55 13.25
CA PHE A 225 3.79 -9.46 12.46
C PHE A 225 2.83 -10.00 11.39
N THR A 226 3.29 -10.97 10.58
CA THR A 226 2.48 -11.56 9.50
C THR A 226 1.21 -12.23 10.03
N ARG A 227 1.28 -12.91 11.19
CA ARG A 227 0.11 -13.54 11.81
C ARG A 227 -0.94 -12.52 12.21
N ALA A 228 -0.54 -11.41 12.84
CA ALA A 228 -1.43 -10.31 13.19
C ALA A 228 -2.02 -9.64 11.95
N LEU A 229 -1.18 -9.36 10.94
CA LEU A 229 -1.59 -8.79 9.67
C LEU A 229 -2.63 -9.66 8.96
N PHE A 230 -2.41 -10.99 8.90
CA PHE A 230 -3.33 -11.93 8.24
C PHE A 230 -4.67 -12.04 8.97
N LYS A 231 -4.71 -11.94 10.31
CA LYS A 231 -5.97 -11.78 11.04
C LYS A 231 -6.72 -10.51 10.62
N GLY A 232 -6.00 -9.40 10.42
CA GLY A 232 -6.56 -8.16 9.90
C GLY A 232 -7.13 -8.36 8.49
N MET A 233 -6.39 -9.02 7.60
CA MET A 233 -6.84 -9.34 6.25
C MET A 233 -8.09 -10.24 6.26
N ASP A 234 -8.09 -11.31 7.08
CA ASP A 234 -9.25 -12.22 7.20
C ASP A 234 -10.51 -11.50 7.69
N TYR A 235 -10.34 -10.48 8.56
CA TYR A 235 -11.46 -9.69 9.08
C TYR A 235 -12.03 -8.74 8.02
N SER A 236 -11.19 -8.07 7.23
CA SER A 236 -11.58 -6.91 6.42
C SER A 236 -11.61 -7.14 4.89
N ALA A 237 -11.19 -8.33 4.39
CA ALA A 237 -11.09 -8.57 2.95
C ALA A 237 -12.43 -8.47 2.20
N ASN A 238 -13.53 -8.90 2.80
CA ASN A 238 -14.84 -8.98 2.15
C ASN A 238 -15.97 -8.31 2.93
N GLU A 239 -15.68 -7.84 4.14
CA GLU A 239 -16.65 -7.28 5.08
C GLU A 239 -16.07 -6.08 5.81
N HIS A 240 -16.88 -5.40 6.62
CA HIS A 240 -16.45 -4.34 7.55
C HIS A 240 -15.84 -3.08 6.87
N TYR A 241 -16.15 -2.85 5.60
CA TYR A 241 -15.61 -1.70 4.85
C TYR A 241 -15.89 -0.34 5.53
N ASP A 242 -17.05 -0.18 6.17
CA ASP A 242 -17.41 1.05 6.89
C ASP A 242 -16.43 1.30 8.05
N GLU A 243 -16.25 0.29 8.91
CA GLU A 243 -15.37 0.37 10.08
C GLU A 243 -13.91 0.62 9.66
N VAL A 244 -13.42 -0.12 8.66
CA VAL A 244 -12.06 0.05 8.12
C VAL A 244 -11.87 1.44 7.52
N SER A 245 -12.86 1.93 6.77
CA SER A 245 -12.80 3.27 6.16
C SER A 245 -12.75 4.37 7.21
N GLU A 246 -13.44 4.21 8.36
CA GLU A 246 -13.32 5.14 9.48
C GLU A 246 -11.90 5.19 10.07
N TRP A 247 -11.26 4.04 10.25
CA TRP A 247 -9.89 3.99 10.77
C TRP A 247 -8.91 4.62 9.79
N VAL A 248 -8.97 4.24 8.51
CA VAL A 248 -8.12 4.79 7.46
C VAL A 248 -8.34 6.30 7.29
N SER A 249 -9.59 6.78 7.34
CA SER A 249 -9.93 8.21 7.28
C SER A 249 -9.27 8.99 8.42
N LYS A 250 -9.29 8.46 9.64
CA LYS A 250 -8.63 9.07 10.80
C LYS A 250 -7.11 9.09 10.64
N GLN A 251 -6.51 7.99 10.18
CA GLN A 251 -5.07 7.86 10.01
C GLN A 251 -4.52 8.80 8.93
N THR A 252 -5.23 8.95 7.82
CA THR A 252 -4.79 9.75 6.66
C THR A 252 -5.29 11.20 6.69
N ALA A 253 -6.15 11.56 7.64
CA ALA A 253 -6.88 12.82 7.67
C ALA A 253 -7.64 13.12 6.35
N THR A 254 -8.07 12.06 5.65
CA THR A 254 -8.87 12.12 4.42
C THR A 254 -10.34 11.94 4.78
N ASP A 255 -11.26 12.58 4.05
CA ASP A 255 -12.69 12.43 4.31
C ASP A 255 -13.15 10.97 4.10
N TYR A 256 -14.17 10.57 4.87
CA TYR A 256 -14.65 9.20 4.91
C TYR A 256 -15.11 8.70 3.52
N GLU A 257 -15.87 9.49 2.77
CA GLU A 257 -16.41 9.09 1.47
C GLU A 257 -15.31 8.83 0.46
N SER A 258 -14.29 9.69 0.42
CA SER A 258 -13.11 9.51 -0.43
C SER A 258 -12.34 8.22 -0.09
N VAL A 259 -12.25 7.85 1.19
CA VAL A 259 -11.63 6.59 1.62
C VAL A 259 -12.53 5.41 1.27
N TYR A 260 -13.83 5.50 1.61
CA TYR A 260 -14.79 4.42 1.37
C TYR A 260 -14.92 4.06 -0.12
N ASN A 261 -14.81 5.03 -1.01
CA ASN A 261 -14.88 4.80 -2.46
C ASN A 261 -13.70 3.97 -2.99
N GLN A 262 -12.55 3.97 -2.31
CA GLN A 262 -11.37 3.18 -2.70
C GLN A 262 -11.55 1.66 -2.49
N ARG A 263 -12.56 1.21 -1.73
CA ARG A 263 -12.81 -0.22 -1.49
C ARG A 263 -13.06 -1.02 -2.77
N GLY A 264 -13.50 -0.35 -3.84
CA GLY A 264 -13.73 -0.95 -5.16
C GLY A 264 -12.48 -1.11 -6.02
N ASP A 265 -11.33 -0.59 -5.56
CA ASP A 265 -10.11 -0.50 -6.35
C ASP A 265 -9.18 -1.71 -6.21
N ALA A 266 -9.67 -2.81 -5.64
CA ALA A 266 -8.87 -4.03 -5.49
C ALA A 266 -9.74 -5.28 -5.33
N GLN A 267 -9.13 -6.42 -5.59
CA GLN A 267 -9.51 -7.70 -5.02
C GLN A 267 -8.73 -7.86 -3.71
N TRP A 268 -9.46 -7.79 -2.59
CA TRP A 268 -8.90 -7.93 -1.26
C TRP A 268 -8.70 -9.40 -0.93
N LEU A 269 -7.45 -9.78 -0.63
CA LEU A 269 -7.09 -11.17 -0.33
C LEU A 269 -7.18 -11.41 1.17
N THR A 270 -7.77 -12.54 1.56
CA THR A 270 -7.69 -13.00 2.95
C THR A 270 -6.27 -13.47 3.28
N GLY A 271 -5.88 -13.38 4.55
CA GLY A 271 -4.61 -13.95 5.02
C GLY A 271 -4.51 -15.45 4.74
N LYS A 272 -5.64 -16.16 4.82
CA LYS A 272 -5.74 -17.57 4.48
C LYS A 272 -5.42 -17.85 3.00
N GLU A 273 -5.98 -17.07 2.07
CA GLU A 273 -5.68 -17.20 0.63
C GLU A 273 -4.20 -16.97 0.35
N VAL A 274 -3.61 -15.91 0.92
CA VAL A 274 -2.18 -15.62 0.77
C VAL A 274 -1.31 -16.73 1.33
N ALA A 275 -1.62 -17.24 2.53
CA ALA A 275 -0.89 -18.34 3.17
C ALA A 275 -0.96 -19.67 2.38
N GLN A 276 -2.05 -19.90 1.66
CA GLN A 276 -2.24 -21.09 0.83
C GLN A 276 -1.71 -20.97 -0.60
N GLY A 277 -1.20 -19.78 -0.98
CA GLY A 277 -0.74 -19.50 -2.34
C GLY A 277 -1.86 -19.51 -3.37
N ALA A 278 -3.08 -19.16 -2.96
CA ALA A 278 -4.27 -19.10 -3.81
C ALA A 278 -4.45 -17.70 -4.47
N ALA A 279 -3.34 -16.98 -4.70
CA ALA A 279 -3.34 -15.72 -5.42
C ALA A 279 -3.07 -15.93 -6.91
#